data_a26e9e78ed12a5c4d15ba54469d039f1
#
_entry.id   a26e9e78ed12a5c4d15ba54469d039f1
#
_cell.length_a   1.000
_cell.length_b   1.000
_cell.length_c   1.000
_cell.angle_alpha   90.00
_cell.angle_beta   90.00
_cell.angle_gamma   90.00
#
_symmetry.space_group_name_H-M   'P 1'
#
loop_
_entity.id
_entity.type
_entity.pdbx_description
1 polymer ?
#
loop_
_entity_poly.entity_id
_entity_poly.type
_entity_poly.pdbx_seq_one_letter_code
_entity_poly.pdbx_strand_id
1 'polypeptide(L)'
;MDKLASEYKVLIVDDVPTNVMLVQAILKKEGYTLLTCDSGTKALRIANEKHPNLILLDIMMPEMDGYEVLQHLKSNPETTDIPVIIMSALSDMQSIVKGYQLGATEYVTKPFQREELVKRVAHRYELYSIKRIKAELENTIESRDTLYSVIAHDLRSPLGSLKMMNNAILMMVDKERVGDEVYEMIQMMNKTSEEIFLLLDNLLKWAKNRLNKQHVYKQQTDINLSLIHISEPTRHAQIS
;
A
#
# COMPACT_ATOMS: atom_id res chain seq x y z
N MET A 1 -2.59 15.11 19.39
CA MET A 1 -1.98 15.48 18.08
C MET A 1 -1.72 14.20 17.32
N ASP A 2 -2.14 14.15 16.09
CA ASP A 2 -1.87 13.01 15.21
C ASP A 2 -0.37 12.96 14.93
N LYS A 3 0.29 11.85 15.33
CA LYS A 3 1.73 11.65 15.13
C LYS A 3 2.09 11.73 13.63
N LEU A 4 1.21 11.26 12.78
CA LEU A 4 1.40 11.27 11.33
C LEU A 4 1.38 12.69 10.76
N ALA A 5 0.56 13.60 11.32
CA ALA A 5 0.52 15.00 10.90
C ALA A 5 1.84 15.72 11.19
N SER A 6 2.50 15.42 12.31
CA SER A 6 3.81 16.02 12.65
C SER A 6 4.95 15.55 11.75
N GLU A 7 4.80 14.40 11.08
CA GLU A 7 5.75 13.90 10.09
C GLU A 7 5.49 14.47 8.68
N TYR A 8 4.29 15.04 8.44
CA TYR A 8 3.92 15.61 7.16
C TYR A 8 4.54 17.01 6.98
N LYS A 9 5.52 17.11 6.08
CA LYS A 9 6.28 18.33 5.83
C LYS A 9 5.65 19.14 4.70
N VAL A 10 5.30 20.39 4.97
CA VAL A 10 4.76 21.34 3.98
C VAL A 10 5.81 22.44 3.76
N LEU A 11 6.31 22.59 2.53
CA LEU A 11 7.21 23.66 2.14
C LEU A 11 6.38 24.83 1.59
N ILE A 12 6.55 26.01 2.18
CA ILE A 12 5.92 27.28 1.79
C ILE A 12 6.97 28.13 1.08
N VAL A 13 6.68 28.50 -0.15
CA VAL A 13 7.57 29.26 -1.03
C VAL A 13 6.86 30.55 -1.46
N ASP A 14 7.34 31.69 -0.98
CA ASP A 14 6.79 33.02 -1.32
C ASP A 14 7.87 34.08 -0.97
N ASP A 15 8.16 35.02 -1.87
CA ASP A 15 9.16 36.04 -1.66
C ASP A 15 8.69 37.16 -0.71
N VAL A 16 7.40 37.23 -0.42
CA VAL A 16 6.78 38.22 0.48
C VAL A 16 6.67 37.63 1.89
N PRO A 17 7.45 38.10 2.88
CA PRO A 17 7.47 37.51 4.23
C PRO A 17 6.10 37.50 4.93
N THR A 18 5.24 38.50 4.67
CA THR A 18 3.91 38.57 5.24
C THR A 18 3.00 37.46 4.73
N ASN A 19 3.14 37.04 3.49
CA ASN A 19 2.41 35.88 2.91
C ASN A 19 2.85 34.59 3.59
N VAL A 20 4.17 34.39 3.72
CA VAL A 20 4.74 33.22 4.43
C VAL A 20 4.19 33.14 5.86
N MET A 21 4.22 34.29 6.61
CA MET A 21 3.70 34.33 7.98
C MET A 21 2.21 34.03 8.05
N LEU A 22 1.41 34.53 7.10
CA LEU A 22 -0.02 34.24 7.03
C LEU A 22 -0.28 32.75 6.84
N VAL A 23 0.35 32.14 5.84
CA VAL A 23 0.21 30.71 5.55
C VAL A 23 0.69 29.84 6.71
N GLN A 24 1.83 30.20 7.34
CA GLN A 24 2.31 29.54 8.55
C GLN A 24 1.30 29.63 9.70
N ALA A 25 0.73 30.80 9.95
CA ALA A 25 -0.26 30.99 11.01
C ALA A 25 -1.55 30.17 10.78
N ILE A 26 -1.97 30.04 9.52
CA ILE A 26 -3.10 29.21 9.12
C ILE A 26 -2.81 27.73 9.38
N LEU A 27 -1.67 27.22 8.92
CA LEU A 27 -1.37 25.77 8.91
C LEU A 27 -0.76 25.27 10.23
N LYS A 28 -0.19 26.15 11.07
CA LYS A 28 0.41 25.77 12.36
C LYS A 28 -0.57 25.03 13.29
N LYS A 29 -1.84 25.38 13.22
CA LYS A 29 -2.90 24.76 14.06
C LYS A 29 -3.24 23.33 13.64
N GLU A 30 -2.90 22.97 12.41
CA GLU A 30 -3.20 21.64 11.84
C GLU A 30 -2.14 20.58 12.21
N GLY A 31 -1.02 21.01 12.83
CA GLY A 31 0.00 20.08 13.36
C GLY A 31 1.06 19.64 12.37
N TYR A 32 1.11 20.20 11.16
CA TYR A 32 2.13 19.90 10.14
C TYR A 32 3.51 20.49 10.47
N THR A 33 4.57 19.82 9.98
CA THR A 33 5.91 20.40 9.97
C THR A 33 6.04 21.39 8.83
N LEU A 34 6.24 22.67 9.15
CA LEU A 34 6.31 23.73 8.15
C LEU A 34 7.76 24.11 7.85
N LEU A 35 8.13 24.06 6.58
CA LEU A 35 9.39 24.56 6.02
C LEU A 35 9.07 25.81 5.20
N THR A 36 9.97 26.80 5.18
CA THR A 36 9.73 28.04 4.46
C THR A 36 10.96 28.49 3.68
N CYS A 37 10.76 29.13 2.56
CA CYS A 37 11.79 29.84 1.82
C CYS A 37 11.21 31.01 1.01
N ASP A 38 12.08 31.90 0.59
CA ASP A 38 11.78 33.17 -0.04
C ASP A 38 12.17 33.24 -1.53
N SER A 39 12.62 32.15 -2.11
CA SER A 39 13.08 32.13 -3.52
C SER A 39 13.00 30.76 -4.16
N GLY A 40 12.86 30.70 -5.49
CA GLY A 40 12.82 29.49 -6.27
C GLY A 40 14.06 28.62 -6.11
N THR A 41 15.23 29.19 -6.13
CA THR A 41 16.51 28.48 -5.96
C THR A 41 16.58 27.77 -4.60
N LYS A 42 16.18 28.47 -3.53
CA LYS A 42 16.11 27.85 -2.18
C LYS A 42 15.05 26.75 -2.12
N ALA A 43 13.91 26.94 -2.78
CA ALA A 43 12.85 25.94 -2.84
C ALA A 43 13.33 24.63 -3.45
N LEU A 44 14.03 24.69 -4.60
CA LEU A 44 14.60 23.50 -5.25
C LEU A 44 15.61 22.79 -4.36
N ARG A 45 16.49 23.53 -3.68
CA ARG A 45 17.46 22.96 -2.74
C ARG A 45 16.75 22.25 -1.56
N ILE A 46 15.78 22.91 -0.92
CA ILE A 46 15.03 22.34 0.21
C ILE A 46 14.22 21.12 -0.25
N ALA A 47 13.63 21.16 -1.43
CA ALA A 47 12.90 20.02 -1.97
C ALA A 47 13.78 18.78 -2.10
N ASN A 48 15.01 18.93 -2.62
CA ASN A 48 15.97 17.84 -2.74
C ASN A 48 16.54 17.36 -1.39
N GLU A 49 16.83 18.28 -0.44
CA GLU A 49 17.46 17.90 0.83
C GLU A 49 16.47 17.38 1.87
N LYS A 50 15.25 17.92 1.90
CA LYS A 50 14.27 17.65 2.97
C LYS A 50 13.09 16.78 2.53
N HIS A 51 12.91 16.58 1.23
CA HIS A 51 11.81 15.80 0.64
C HIS A 51 10.46 16.14 1.28
N PRO A 52 9.92 17.37 1.08
CA PRO A 52 8.61 17.75 1.62
C PRO A 52 7.51 16.91 0.99
N ASN A 53 6.44 16.70 1.74
CA ASN A 53 5.28 15.94 1.29
C ASN A 53 4.29 16.79 0.46
N LEU A 54 4.43 18.11 0.56
CA LEU A 54 3.62 19.09 -0.18
C LEU A 54 4.43 20.38 -0.33
N ILE A 55 4.31 21.04 -1.49
CA ILE A 55 4.85 22.37 -1.73
C ILE A 55 3.69 23.33 -2.01
N LEU A 56 3.65 24.45 -1.28
CA LEU A 56 2.83 25.62 -1.55
C LEU A 56 3.71 26.63 -2.22
N LEU A 57 3.45 26.96 -3.49
CA LEU A 57 4.37 27.71 -4.36
C LEU A 57 3.71 28.96 -4.91
N ASP A 58 4.28 30.12 -4.58
CA ASP A 58 3.93 31.36 -5.28
C ASP A 58 4.52 31.39 -6.71
N ILE A 59 3.81 32.02 -7.62
CA ILE A 59 4.25 32.19 -9.01
C ILE A 59 5.08 33.49 -9.17
N MET A 60 4.65 34.55 -8.52
CA MET A 60 5.20 35.91 -8.75
C MET A 60 6.43 36.14 -7.86
N MET A 61 7.55 35.52 -8.20
CA MET A 61 8.80 35.67 -7.47
C MET A 61 9.88 36.26 -8.38
N PRO A 62 10.84 37.03 -7.83
CA PRO A 62 11.96 37.55 -8.59
C PRO A 62 12.97 36.45 -8.97
N GLU A 63 13.78 36.68 -9.99
CA GLU A 63 14.85 35.82 -10.53
C GLU A 63 14.36 34.53 -11.15
N MET A 64 13.60 33.70 -10.42
CA MET A 64 13.04 32.45 -10.88
C MET A 64 11.55 32.39 -10.49
N ASP A 65 10.68 32.42 -11.49
CA ASP A 65 9.24 32.36 -11.25
C ASP A 65 8.75 30.96 -10.80
N GLY A 66 7.56 30.88 -10.24
CA GLY A 66 7.03 29.62 -9.73
C GLY A 66 6.76 28.57 -10.81
N TYR A 67 6.56 28.97 -12.07
CA TYR A 67 6.41 28.01 -13.17
C TYR A 67 7.75 27.36 -13.51
N GLU A 68 8.84 28.12 -13.49
CA GLU A 68 10.21 27.59 -13.67
C GLU A 68 10.56 26.63 -12.54
N VAL A 69 10.27 27.01 -11.27
CA VAL A 69 10.44 26.11 -10.12
C VAL A 69 9.64 24.81 -10.31
N LEU A 70 8.37 24.90 -10.70
CA LEU A 70 7.52 23.75 -10.94
C LEU A 70 8.09 22.85 -12.03
N GLN A 71 8.55 23.41 -13.14
CA GLN A 71 9.16 22.66 -14.23
C GLN A 71 10.41 21.91 -13.77
N HIS A 72 11.29 22.56 -13.01
CA HIS A 72 12.47 21.91 -12.42
C HIS A 72 12.08 20.76 -11.47
N LEU A 73 11.11 20.97 -10.56
CA LEU A 73 10.63 19.93 -9.66
C LEU A 73 10.08 18.73 -10.42
N LYS A 74 9.31 18.95 -11.50
CA LYS A 74 8.68 17.90 -12.28
C LYS A 74 9.62 17.19 -13.25
N SER A 75 10.76 17.80 -13.59
CA SER A 75 11.81 17.20 -14.42
C SER A 75 12.82 16.38 -13.63
N ASN A 76 12.87 16.51 -12.30
CA ASN A 76 13.79 15.78 -11.44
C ASN A 76 13.10 14.53 -10.85
N PRO A 77 13.62 13.29 -11.09
CA PRO A 77 13.03 12.05 -10.56
C PRO A 77 12.83 12.03 -9.04
N GLU A 78 13.69 12.71 -8.27
CA GLU A 78 13.60 12.74 -6.81
C GLU A 78 12.49 13.65 -6.27
N THR A 79 12.02 14.60 -7.06
CA THR A 79 11.02 15.61 -6.65
C THR A 79 9.75 15.59 -7.49
N THR A 80 9.72 14.85 -8.60
CA THR A 80 8.58 14.81 -9.54
C THR A 80 7.26 14.39 -8.90
N ASP A 81 7.30 13.47 -7.92
CA ASP A 81 6.13 12.97 -7.23
C ASP A 81 5.61 13.90 -6.11
N ILE A 82 6.39 14.92 -5.73
CA ILE A 82 5.95 15.87 -4.71
C ILE A 82 4.78 16.68 -5.25
N PRO A 83 3.59 16.65 -4.59
CA PRO A 83 2.47 17.48 -5.00
C PRO A 83 2.76 18.96 -4.79
N VAL A 84 2.37 19.79 -5.76
CA VAL A 84 2.56 21.24 -5.72
C VAL A 84 1.20 21.92 -5.85
N ILE A 85 0.86 22.75 -4.86
CA ILE A 85 -0.27 23.68 -4.91
C ILE A 85 0.27 25.06 -5.25
N ILE A 86 -0.15 25.60 -6.37
CA ILE A 86 0.18 26.98 -6.76
C ILE A 86 -0.68 27.96 -5.98
N MET A 87 -0.08 29.01 -5.42
CA MET A 87 -0.74 30.14 -4.78
C MET A 87 -0.41 31.41 -5.54
N SER A 88 -1.34 31.97 -6.31
CA SER A 88 -1.02 33.13 -7.16
C SER A 88 -2.15 34.17 -7.21
N ALA A 89 -1.78 35.43 -7.43
CA ALA A 89 -2.73 36.48 -7.76
C ALA A 89 -3.27 36.40 -9.20
N LEU A 90 -2.62 35.61 -10.06
CA LEU A 90 -3.08 35.38 -11.42
C LEU A 90 -4.33 34.49 -11.39
N SER A 91 -5.46 35.03 -11.84
CA SER A 91 -6.76 34.35 -11.85
C SER A 91 -7.29 34.09 -13.24
N ASP A 92 -6.52 34.49 -14.27
CA ASP A 92 -6.90 34.24 -15.66
C ASP A 92 -6.76 32.77 -16.03
N MET A 93 -7.64 32.31 -16.92
CA MET A 93 -7.70 30.91 -17.31
C MET A 93 -6.40 30.38 -17.93
N GLN A 94 -5.66 31.21 -18.63
CA GLN A 94 -4.41 30.79 -19.30
C GLN A 94 -3.32 30.47 -18.25
N SER A 95 -3.18 31.31 -17.23
CA SER A 95 -2.24 31.09 -16.12
C SER A 95 -2.56 29.82 -15.33
N ILE A 96 -3.85 29.57 -15.06
CA ILE A 96 -4.32 28.36 -14.36
C ILE A 96 -4.01 27.12 -15.20
N VAL A 97 -4.37 27.13 -16.49
CA VAL A 97 -4.12 26.00 -17.42
C VAL A 97 -2.63 25.74 -17.55
N LYS A 98 -1.78 26.77 -17.66
CA LYS A 98 -0.32 26.63 -17.69
C LYS A 98 0.20 25.91 -16.44
N GLY A 99 -0.29 26.29 -15.26
CA GLY A 99 0.10 25.61 -14.01
C GLY A 99 -0.20 24.10 -14.04
N TYR A 100 -1.41 23.72 -14.43
CA TYR A 100 -1.77 22.29 -14.54
C TYR A 100 -0.99 21.55 -15.63
N GLN A 101 -0.72 22.16 -16.77
CA GLN A 101 0.10 21.57 -17.84
C GLN A 101 1.55 21.31 -17.41
N LEU A 102 2.10 22.15 -16.54
CA LEU A 102 3.41 21.96 -15.97
C LEU A 102 3.44 20.96 -14.80
N GLY A 103 2.30 20.39 -14.42
CA GLY A 103 2.21 19.35 -13.40
C GLY A 103 1.87 19.85 -12.00
N ALA A 104 1.33 21.05 -11.87
CA ALA A 104 0.73 21.45 -10.59
C ALA A 104 -0.44 20.52 -10.25
N THR A 105 -0.56 20.22 -8.95
CA THR A 105 -1.61 19.36 -8.47
C THR A 105 -2.91 20.13 -8.22
N GLU A 106 -2.78 21.37 -7.74
CA GLU A 106 -3.89 22.29 -7.49
C GLU A 106 -3.45 23.74 -7.69
N TYR A 107 -4.42 24.62 -7.80
CA TYR A 107 -4.23 26.06 -7.94
C TYR A 107 -5.15 26.81 -6.99
N VAL A 108 -4.61 27.79 -6.25
CA VAL A 108 -5.33 28.65 -5.32
C VAL A 108 -5.07 30.11 -5.68
N THR A 109 -6.12 30.88 -5.92
CA THR A 109 -6.01 32.31 -6.24
C THR A 109 -5.92 33.16 -4.97
N LYS A 110 -4.97 34.10 -4.93
CA LYS A 110 -4.85 35.12 -3.89
C LYS A 110 -5.83 36.29 -4.21
N PRO A 111 -6.52 36.87 -3.21
CA PRO A 111 -6.56 36.48 -1.81
C PRO A 111 -7.42 35.23 -1.59
N PHE A 112 -6.91 34.26 -0.82
CA PHE A 112 -7.64 33.04 -0.49
C PHE A 112 -8.21 33.10 0.92
N GLN A 113 -9.32 32.37 1.13
CA GLN A 113 -9.88 32.17 2.45
C GLN A 113 -9.08 31.10 3.21
N ARG A 114 -8.97 31.27 4.53
CA ARG A 114 -8.29 30.29 5.38
C ARG A 114 -8.81 28.88 5.18
N GLU A 115 -10.14 28.75 5.19
CA GLU A 115 -10.86 27.49 5.08
C GLU A 115 -10.57 26.77 3.75
N GLU A 116 -10.37 27.52 2.68
CA GLU A 116 -10.02 26.98 1.37
C GLU A 116 -8.62 26.37 1.40
N LEU A 117 -7.62 27.11 1.89
CA LEU A 117 -6.24 26.62 1.96
C LEU A 117 -6.14 25.39 2.87
N VAL A 118 -6.74 25.45 4.07
CA VAL A 118 -6.75 24.31 5.00
C VAL A 118 -7.37 23.07 4.36
N LYS A 119 -8.52 23.18 3.70
CA LYS A 119 -9.17 22.04 3.03
C LYS A 119 -8.30 21.42 1.95
N ARG A 120 -7.61 22.23 1.13
CA ARG A 120 -6.74 21.71 0.08
C ARG A 120 -5.52 20.99 0.63
N VAL A 121 -4.87 21.56 1.65
CA VAL A 121 -3.73 20.91 2.33
C VAL A 121 -4.19 19.64 3.04
N ALA A 122 -5.32 19.68 3.75
CA ALA A 122 -5.88 18.52 4.44
C ALA A 122 -6.21 17.37 3.46
N HIS A 123 -6.77 17.68 2.30
CA HIS A 123 -7.03 16.67 1.27
C HIS A 123 -5.73 15.99 0.79
N ARG A 124 -4.64 16.75 0.62
CA ARG A 124 -3.33 16.18 0.26
C ARG A 124 -2.73 15.33 1.37
N TYR A 125 -2.87 15.78 2.61
CA TYR A 125 -2.48 14.98 3.77
C TYR A 125 -3.26 13.66 3.86
N GLU A 126 -4.58 13.68 3.62
CA GLU A 126 -5.42 12.49 3.62
C GLU A 126 -4.96 11.47 2.57
N LEU A 127 -4.71 11.91 1.33
CA LEU A 127 -4.17 11.05 0.27
C LEU A 127 -2.81 10.46 0.63
N TYR A 128 -1.93 11.26 1.25
CA TYR A 128 -0.64 10.79 1.74
C TYR A 128 -0.80 9.72 2.84
N SER A 129 -1.67 9.96 3.82
CA SER A 129 -1.90 9.05 4.93
C SER A 129 -2.47 7.71 4.47
N ILE A 130 -3.42 7.72 3.53
CA ILE A 130 -3.98 6.52 2.92
C ILE A 130 -2.89 5.71 2.20
N LYS A 131 -2.05 6.38 1.38
CA LYS A 131 -0.95 5.73 0.65
C LYS A 131 0.04 5.08 1.62
N ARG A 132 0.39 5.77 2.70
CA ARG A 132 1.31 5.27 3.72
C ARG A 132 0.76 4.07 4.48
N ILE A 133 -0.49 4.16 4.97
CA ILE A 133 -1.16 3.06 5.67
C ILE A 133 -1.27 1.83 4.77
N LYS A 134 -1.60 2.04 3.49
CA LYS A 134 -1.66 0.95 2.51
C LYS A 134 -0.30 0.26 2.36
N ALA A 135 0.79 1.01 2.22
CA ALA A 135 2.14 0.45 2.11
C ALA A 135 2.56 -0.31 3.38
N GLU A 136 2.26 0.22 4.58
CA GLU A 136 2.52 -0.47 5.84
C GLU A 136 1.72 -1.78 5.96
N LEU A 137 0.46 -1.78 5.51
CA LEU A 137 -0.38 -2.97 5.50
C LEU A 137 0.16 -4.02 4.53
N GLU A 138 0.56 -3.63 3.33
CA GLU A 138 1.17 -4.52 2.32
C GLU A 138 2.45 -5.17 2.86
N ASN A 139 3.35 -4.40 3.47
CA ASN A 139 4.57 -4.92 4.09
C ASN A 139 4.29 -5.90 5.25
N THR A 140 3.26 -5.60 6.06
CA THR A 140 2.85 -6.48 7.17
C THR A 140 2.31 -7.80 6.64
N ILE A 141 1.51 -7.76 5.58
CA ILE A 141 0.98 -8.95 4.92
C ILE A 141 2.12 -9.80 4.36
N GLU A 142 3.07 -9.20 3.62
CA GLU A 142 4.20 -9.91 3.02
C GLU A 142 5.11 -10.57 4.08
N SER A 143 5.40 -9.85 5.16
CA SER A 143 6.18 -10.38 6.29
C SER A 143 5.50 -11.58 6.94
N ARG A 144 4.19 -11.49 7.17
CA ARG A 144 3.38 -12.58 7.70
C ARG A 144 3.38 -13.80 6.78
N ASP A 145 3.32 -13.59 5.47
CA ASP A 145 3.26 -14.64 4.47
C ASP A 145 4.57 -15.41 4.38
N THR A 146 5.68 -14.68 4.45
CA THR A 146 7.02 -15.26 4.53
C THR A 146 7.16 -16.12 5.79
N LEU A 147 6.71 -15.60 6.94
CA LEU A 147 6.74 -16.33 8.20
C LEU A 147 5.96 -17.66 8.12
N TYR A 148 4.75 -17.63 7.56
CA TYR A 148 3.97 -18.87 7.37
C TYR A 148 4.66 -19.88 6.46
N SER A 149 5.33 -19.42 5.42
CA SER A 149 6.06 -20.30 4.49
C SER A 149 7.24 -20.99 5.18
N VAL A 150 8.00 -20.26 6.00
CA VAL A 150 9.14 -20.80 6.77
C VAL A 150 8.65 -21.81 7.79
N ILE A 151 7.67 -21.44 8.63
CA ILE A 151 7.10 -22.35 9.64
C ILE A 151 6.56 -23.62 8.97
N ALA A 152 5.90 -23.48 7.82
CA ALA A 152 5.38 -24.60 7.06
C ALA A 152 6.45 -25.62 6.68
N HIS A 153 7.56 -25.12 6.15
CA HIS A 153 8.67 -25.95 5.73
C HIS A 153 9.32 -26.66 6.93
N ASP A 154 9.60 -25.89 7.98
CA ASP A 154 10.34 -26.37 9.14
C ASP A 154 9.55 -27.37 10.01
N LEU A 155 8.21 -27.27 9.99
CA LEU A 155 7.35 -28.25 10.68
C LEU A 155 7.05 -29.49 9.84
N ARG A 156 6.95 -29.36 8.51
CA ARG A 156 6.63 -30.48 7.62
C ARG A 156 7.71 -31.56 7.64
N SER A 157 8.98 -31.15 7.69
CA SER A 157 10.12 -32.08 7.67
C SER A 157 10.14 -33.02 8.88
N PRO A 158 10.18 -32.54 10.16
CA PRO A 158 10.20 -33.41 11.33
C PRO A 158 8.93 -34.25 11.48
N LEU A 159 7.76 -33.71 11.13
CA LEU A 159 6.52 -34.46 11.17
C LEU A 159 6.46 -35.56 10.09
N GLY A 160 7.00 -35.31 8.92
CA GLY A 160 7.17 -36.33 7.88
C GLY A 160 8.08 -37.46 8.33
N SER A 161 9.20 -37.15 8.99
CA SER A 161 10.11 -38.14 9.55
C SER A 161 9.45 -38.94 10.68
N LEU A 162 8.71 -38.31 11.58
CA LEU A 162 7.97 -38.97 12.64
C LEU A 162 6.93 -39.95 12.07
N LYS A 163 6.17 -39.54 11.06
CA LYS A 163 5.22 -40.40 10.36
C LYS A 163 5.88 -41.62 9.72
N MET A 164 7.03 -41.44 9.06
CA MET A 164 7.79 -42.54 8.48
C MET A 164 8.28 -43.53 9.55
N MET A 165 8.80 -43.03 10.68
CA MET A 165 9.25 -43.86 11.80
C MET A 165 8.10 -44.67 12.39
N ASN A 166 6.94 -44.05 12.63
CA ASN A 166 5.77 -44.73 13.18
C ASN A 166 5.25 -45.82 12.24
N ASN A 167 5.22 -45.56 10.92
CA ASN A 167 4.82 -46.54 9.92
C ASN A 167 5.83 -47.74 9.88
N ALA A 168 7.14 -47.45 9.97
CA ALA A 168 8.13 -48.50 10.00
C ALA A 168 8.01 -49.39 11.27
N ILE A 169 7.73 -48.79 12.43
CA ILE A 169 7.48 -49.53 13.67
C ILE A 169 6.26 -50.45 13.52
N LEU A 170 5.16 -49.92 12.97
CA LEU A 170 3.94 -50.72 12.71
C LEU A 170 4.18 -51.91 11.79
N MET A 171 5.04 -51.74 10.77
CA MET A 171 5.38 -52.82 9.83
C MET A 171 6.30 -53.89 10.46
N MET A 172 7.10 -53.54 11.46
CA MET A 172 8.08 -54.44 12.11
C MET A 172 7.56 -55.12 13.36
N VAL A 173 6.51 -54.57 13.95
CA VAL A 173 5.96 -55.06 15.23
C VAL A 173 5.03 -56.24 14.99
N ASP A 174 5.38 -57.36 15.62
CA ASP A 174 4.55 -58.55 15.69
C ASP A 174 3.62 -58.47 16.93
N LYS A 175 2.32 -58.42 16.69
CA LYS A 175 1.31 -58.29 17.72
C LYS A 175 1.41 -59.38 18.80
N GLU A 176 1.73 -60.63 18.42
CA GLU A 176 1.84 -61.75 19.33
C GLU A 176 3.03 -61.62 20.28
N ARG A 177 4.08 -60.88 19.87
CA ARG A 177 5.27 -60.68 20.67
C ARG A 177 5.22 -59.51 21.65
N VAL A 178 4.50 -58.43 21.30
CA VAL A 178 4.43 -57.23 22.13
C VAL A 178 3.20 -57.12 23.01
N GLY A 179 2.18 -57.93 22.76
CA GLY A 179 0.90 -57.94 23.47
C GLY A 179 -0.06 -56.86 22.96
N ASP A 180 -1.35 -57.04 23.25
CA ASP A 180 -2.44 -56.20 22.70
C ASP A 180 -2.31 -54.73 23.13
N GLU A 181 -1.99 -54.46 24.40
CA GLU A 181 -1.89 -53.08 24.91
C GLU A 181 -0.80 -52.25 24.20
N VAL A 182 0.38 -52.82 23.99
CA VAL A 182 1.50 -52.14 23.35
C VAL A 182 1.20 -51.94 21.86
N TYR A 183 0.59 -52.92 21.20
CA TYR A 183 0.19 -52.83 19.82
C TYR A 183 -0.86 -51.72 19.59
N GLU A 184 -1.86 -51.62 20.46
CA GLU A 184 -2.88 -50.54 20.42
C GLU A 184 -2.26 -49.18 20.66
N MET A 185 -1.29 -49.04 21.58
CA MET A 185 -0.56 -47.77 21.78
C MET A 185 0.18 -47.34 20.52
N ILE A 186 0.88 -48.25 19.81
CA ILE A 186 1.61 -47.97 18.60
C ILE A 186 0.63 -47.53 17.48
N GLN A 187 -0.53 -48.18 17.36
CA GLN A 187 -1.57 -47.78 16.41
C GLN A 187 -2.11 -46.40 16.72
N MET A 188 -2.39 -46.09 17.98
CA MET A 188 -2.87 -44.78 18.41
C MET A 188 -1.83 -43.69 18.10
N MET A 189 -0.56 -43.96 18.37
CA MET A 189 0.54 -43.03 18.09
C MET A 189 0.66 -42.75 16.57
N ASN A 190 0.52 -43.78 15.74
CA ASN A 190 0.53 -43.60 14.27
C ASN A 190 -0.66 -42.78 13.80
N LYS A 191 -1.87 -43.08 14.28
CA LYS A 191 -3.07 -42.33 13.96
C LYS A 191 -2.96 -40.86 14.35
N THR A 192 -2.50 -40.57 15.56
CA THR A 192 -2.30 -39.19 16.04
C THR A 192 -1.27 -38.45 15.20
N SER A 193 -0.17 -39.10 14.82
CA SER A 193 0.84 -38.53 13.94
C SER A 193 0.28 -38.16 12.56
N GLU A 194 -0.57 -39.01 11.98
CA GLU A 194 -1.26 -38.73 10.72
C GLU A 194 -2.23 -37.56 10.83
N GLU A 195 -3.01 -37.50 11.90
CA GLU A 195 -3.95 -36.40 12.17
C GLU A 195 -3.23 -35.07 12.30
N ILE A 196 -2.13 -35.02 13.06
CA ILE A 196 -1.30 -33.80 13.21
C ILE A 196 -0.73 -33.37 11.85
N PHE A 197 -0.20 -34.29 11.06
CA PHE A 197 0.33 -34.00 9.74
C PHE A 197 -0.75 -33.40 8.82
N LEU A 198 -1.95 -34.00 8.81
CA LEU A 198 -3.09 -33.52 8.01
C LEU A 198 -3.57 -32.14 8.45
N LEU A 199 -3.67 -31.91 9.77
CA LEU A 199 -4.04 -30.61 10.33
C LEU A 199 -3.06 -29.52 9.93
N LEU A 200 -1.75 -29.80 10.03
CA LEU A 200 -0.71 -28.87 9.62
C LEU A 200 -0.81 -28.56 8.12
N ASP A 201 -0.91 -29.58 7.27
CA ASP A 201 -1.01 -29.39 5.81
C ASP A 201 -2.27 -28.59 5.42
N ASN A 202 -3.39 -28.85 6.08
CA ASN A 202 -4.63 -28.08 5.89
C ASN A 202 -4.48 -26.61 6.36
N LEU A 203 -3.84 -26.36 7.50
CA LEU A 203 -3.57 -25.02 8.01
C LEU A 203 -2.71 -24.23 7.02
N LEU A 204 -1.68 -24.86 6.47
CA LEU A 204 -0.77 -24.27 5.51
C LEU A 204 -1.46 -24.00 4.17
N LYS A 205 -2.27 -24.92 3.66
CA LYS A 205 -3.10 -24.72 2.47
C LYS A 205 -4.09 -23.59 2.67
N TRP A 206 -4.74 -23.52 3.84
CA TRP A 206 -5.65 -22.45 4.17
C TRP A 206 -4.95 -21.08 4.21
N ALA A 207 -3.79 -21.00 4.87
CA ALA A 207 -2.97 -19.80 4.90
C ALA A 207 -2.61 -19.34 3.47
N LYS A 208 -2.09 -20.25 2.64
CA LYS A 208 -1.71 -19.97 1.25
C LYS A 208 -2.89 -19.56 0.37
N ASN A 209 -4.06 -20.20 0.50
CA ASN A 209 -5.24 -19.88 -0.29
C ASN A 209 -5.85 -18.52 0.09
N ARG A 210 -5.73 -18.09 1.35
CA ARG A 210 -6.18 -16.77 1.78
C ARG A 210 -5.33 -15.65 1.16
N LEU A 211 -4.06 -15.94 0.87
CA LEU A 211 -3.11 -15.07 0.19
C LEU A 211 -3.45 -14.91 -1.30
N ASN A 212 -3.74 -16.01 -1.99
CA ASN A 212 -4.05 -15.99 -3.42
C ASN A 212 -5.39 -15.31 -3.74
N LYS A 213 -6.32 -15.20 -2.79
CA LYS A 213 -7.59 -14.47 -2.99
C LYS A 213 -7.44 -12.96 -3.11
N GLN A 214 -6.29 -12.37 -2.77
CA GLN A 214 -6.03 -10.95 -2.97
C GLN A 214 -5.69 -10.59 -4.43
N HIS A 215 -5.35 -11.57 -5.27
CA HIS A 215 -5.11 -11.40 -6.72
C HIS A 215 -6.28 -11.89 -7.59
N VAL A 216 -7.50 -11.86 -7.09
CA VAL A 216 -8.67 -12.04 -7.94
C VAL A 216 -8.82 -10.77 -8.77
N TYR A 217 -8.18 -10.74 -9.94
CA TYR A 217 -8.59 -9.84 -11.01
C TYR A 217 -10.07 -10.13 -11.30
N LYS A 218 -10.94 -9.19 -11.00
CA LYS A 218 -12.32 -9.23 -11.47
C LYS A 218 -12.27 -9.11 -12.99
N GLN A 219 -12.12 -10.23 -13.68
CA GLN A 219 -12.41 -10.29 -15.10
C GLN A 219 -13.94 -10.18 -15.21
N GLN A 220 -14.39 -9.19 -15.95
CA GLN A 220 -15.79 -9.07 -16.35
C GLN A 220 -16.08 -10.29 -17.25
N THR A 221 -16.62 -11.35 -16.65
CA THR A 221 -17.06 -12.52 -17.39
C THR A 221 -18.52 -12.25 -17.79
N ASP A 222 -18.79 -12.25 -19.08
CA ASP A 222 -20.13 -12.11 -19.59
C ASP A 222 -20.93 -13.35 -19.19
N ILE A 223 -21.80 -13.20 -18.20
CA ILE A 223 -22.61 -14.28 -17.63
C ILE A 223 -23.54 -14.92 -18.68
N ASN A 224 -23.87 -14.19 -19.75
CA ASN A 224 -24.70 -14.71 -20.84
C ASN A 224 -24.03 -15.85 -21.63
N LEU A 225 -22.70 -15.82 -21.80
CA LEU A 225 -21.96 -16.91 -22.45
C LEU A 225 -21.89 -18.17 -21.60
N SER A 226 -21.89 -18.04 -20.28
CA SER A 226 -21.89 -19.18 -19.35
C SER A 226 -23.23 -19.89 -19.28
N LEU A 227 -24.34 -19.17 -19.42
CA LEU A 227 -25.70 -19.73 -19.41
C LEU A 227 -26.04 -20.49 -20.70
N ILE A 228 -25.46 -20.11 -21.84
CA ILE A 228 -25.67 -20.82 -23.11
C ILE A 228 -25.06 -22.24 -23.07
N HIS A 229 -23.95 -22.42 -22.35
CA HIS A 229 -23.31 -23.74 -22.23
C HIS A 229 -24.03 -24.70 -21.26
N ILE A 230 -24.86 -24.18 -20.34
CA ILE A 230 -25.63 -25.00 -19.40
C ILE A 230 -27.02 -25.40 -19.97
N SER A 231 -27.49 -24.69 -21.01
CA SER A 231 -28.81 -24.91 -21.58
C SER A 231 -28.85 -25.77 -22.87
N GLU A 232 -27.73 -26.28 -23.37
CA GLU A 232 -27.75 -27.31 -24.41
C GLU A 232 -27.94 -28.70 -23.80
N PRO A 233 -29.14 -29.27 -23.84
CA PRO A 233 -29.31 -30.70 -23.54
C PRO A 233 -28.69 -31.50 -24.68
N THR A 234 -27.85 -32.44 -24.30
CA THR A 234 -27.29 -33.49 -25.12
C THR A 234 -28.32 -34.05 -26.11
N ARG A 235 -28.32 -33.57 -27.34
CA ARG A 235 -28.99 -34.19 -28.49
C ARG A 235 -27.97 -35.09 -29.19
N HIS A 236 -27.69 -36.25 -28.63
CA HIS A 236 -27.13 -37.38 -29.36
C HIS A 236 -27.49 -38.66 -28.69
N ALA A 237 -28.64 -39.19 -29.04
CA ALA A 237 -28.91 -40.62 -29.10
C ALA A 237 -30.34 -40.86 -29.61
N GLN A 238 -30.49 -40.90 -30.95
CA GLN A 238 -31.47 -41.76 -31.62
C GLN A 238 -31.27 -41.60 -33.12
N ILE A 239 -30.48 -42.52 -33.67
CA ILE A 239 -30.64 -43.03 -35.06
C ILE A 239 -30.24 -44.50 -34.99
N SER A 240 -31.21 -45.33 -35.05
CA SER A 240 -31.18 -46.61 -35.80
C SER A 240 -32.59 -46.90 -36.24
#